data_5adfb6a0e1650fd1bb2da93329ac4984
#
_entry.id   5adfb6a0e1650fd1bb2da93329ac4984
#
_cell.length_a   1.000
_cell.length_b   1.000
_cell.length_c   1.000
_cell.angle_alpha   90.00
_cell.angle_beta   90.00
_cell.angle_gamma   90.00
#
_symmetry.space_group_name_H-M   'P 1'
#
loop_
_entity.id
_entity.type
_entity.pdbx_description
1 polymer ?
#
loop_
_entity_poly.entity_id
_entity_poly.type
_entity_poly.pdbx_seq_one_letter_code
_entity_poly.pdbx_strand_id
1 'polypeptide(L)'
;MINFVINFPLKLNTGLLPLKKNNGKNKVQPAYVSNPIYNSIATKAEIELAAQTNPKIKTILSENNISLEVNFNELEKLMQGHMQQTYIVVTKVYHSLPENMKQKIDLSALQEAALLHDWGKTLIPDKILNKKGRLEPDERKIMELHGELGYELLKEKGLKKRTLELIKYHHQDKNNNGYPKVTSSFEFDVDAQILSIADKYSALREKRSYKSPLAKYEALEIIAKEVNNGNISQEVYTALVRSV
;
A
#
# COMPACT_ATOMS: atom_id res chain seq x y z
N MET A 1 -10.23 -21.00 28.74
CA MET A 1 -9.22 -21.13 27.67
C MET A 1 -9.83 -21.95 26.55
N ILE A 2 -10.37 -21.33 25.52
CA ILE A 2 -10.90 -22.02 24.35
C ILE A 2 -10.09 -21.51 23.16
N ASN A 3 -9.19 -22.37 22.68
CA ASN A 3 -8.40 -22.14 21.46
C ASN A 3 -9.33 -22.33 20.25
N PHE A 4 -9.66 -21.26 19.56
CA PHE A 4 -10.20 -21.34 18.20
C PHE A 4 -9.05 -21.18 17.21
N VAL A 5 -8.55 -22.31 16.72
CA VAL A 5 -7.73 -22.37 15.50
C VAL A 5 -8.71 -22.34 14.34
N ILE A 6 -8.79 -21.23 13.62
CA ILE A 6 -9.57 -21.14 12.38
C ILE A 6 -8.61 -21.30 11.22
N ASN A 7 -8.53 -22.52 10.69
CA ASN A 7 -7.93 -22.79 9.39
C ASN A 7 -8.95 -22.40 8.29
N PHE A 8 -8.65 -21.33 7.54
CA PHE A 8 -9.40 -21.02 6.32
C PHE A 8 -8.51 -21.28 5.09
N PRO A 9 -8.96 -22.12 4.16
CA PRO A 9 -8.37 -22.18 2.83
C PRO A 9 -8.81 -20.92 2.07
N LEU A 10 -7.87 -20.09 1.66
CA LEU A 10 -8.09 -18.92 0.81
C LEU A 10 -8.61 -19.38 -0.58
N LYS A 11 -9.91 -19.52 -0.73
CA LYS A 11 -10.58 -19.48 -2.02
C LYS A 11 -11.03 -18.06 -2.26
N LEU A 12 -10.24 -17.30 -3.00
CA LEU A 12 -10.64 -16.02 -3.58
C LEU A 12 -11.80 -16.27 -4.54
N ASN A 13 -13.02 -15.97 -4.09
CA ASN A 13 -14.20 -16.04 -4.93
C ASN A 13 -14.25 -14.77 -5.79
N THR A 14 -13.75 -14.85 -7.02
CA THR A 14 -13.74 -13.77 -8.03
C THR A 14 -15.13 -13.54 -8.65
N GLY A 15 -16.18 -13.70 -7.90
CA GLY A 15 -17.55 -13.46 -8.33
C GLY A 15 -17.84 -11.97 -8.45
N LEU A 16 -17.69 -11.40 -9.65
CA LEU A 16 -18.30 -10.14 -10.04
C LEU A 16 -19.83 -10.30 -9.95
N LEU A 17 -20.47 -9.72 -8.94
CA LEU A 17 -21.92 -9.61 -8.90
C LEU A 17 -22.39 -8.63 -9.98
N PRO A 18 -23.42 -8.97 -10.78
CA PRO A 18 -23.94 -8.10 -11.82
C PRO A 18 -24.59 -6.86 -11.22
N LEU A 19 -24.22 -5.70 -11.72
CA LEU A 19 -24.82 -4.40 -11.39
C LEU A 19 -26.31 -4.42 -11.73
N LYS A 20 -27.19 -4.45 -10.74
CA LYS A 20 -28.60 -4.11 -10.94
C LYS A 20 -28.75 -2.63 -11.25
N LYS A 21 -29.24 -2.31 -12.44
CA LYS A 21 -29.68 -0.97 -12.79
C LYS A 21 -30.87 -0.61 -11.89
N ASN A 22 -30.70 0.40 -11.06
CA ASN A 22 -31.80 1.03 -10.32
C ASN A 22 -31.90 2.49 -10.76
N ASN A 23 -33.01 2.82 -11.41
CA ASN A 23 -33.39 4.20 -11.74
C ASN A 23 -33.96 4.85 -10.46
N GLY A 24 -33.20 5.79 -9.90
CA GLY A 24 -33.70 6.59 -8.77
C GLY A 24 -32.59 7.44 -8.17
N LYS A 25 -32.81 8.74 -8.10
CA LYS A 25 -31.92 9.75 -7.52
C LYS A 25 -31.71 9.50 -6.01
N ASN A 26 -30.77 8.66 -5.67
CA ASN A 26 -30.21 8.63 -4.33
C ASN A 26 -28.68 8.58 -4.48
N LYS A 27 -27.99 9.48 -3.78
CA LYS A 27 -26.54 9.45 -3.60
C LYS A 27 -26.22 8.11 -2.93
N VAL A 28 -25.83 7.14 -3.72
CA VAL A 28 -25.31 5.86 -3.23
C VAL A 28 -23.96 6.20 -2.62
N GLN A 29 -23.88 6.28 -1.29
CA GLN A 29 -22.60 6.09 -0.62
C GLN A 29 -22.11 4.70 -1.03
N PRO A 30 -20.82 4.56 -1.43
CA PRO A 30 -20.30 3.24 -1.72
C PRO A 30 -20.47 2.38 -0.47
N ALA A 31 -21.20 1.27 -0.59
CA ALA A 31 -21.29 0.28 0.47
C ALA A 31 -19.85 -0.13 0.80
N TYR A 32 -19.40 0.20 2.00
CA TYR A 32 -18.11 -0.25 2.54
C TYR A 32 -18.17 -1.77 2.62
N VAL A 33 -17.61 -2.42 1.62
CA VAL A 33 -17.29 -3.84 1.73
C VAL A 33 -16.15 -3.90 2.73
N SER A 34 -16.46 -4.29 3.97
CA SER A 34 -15.42 -4.63 4.93
C SER A 34 -14.57 -5.73 4.28
N ASN A 35 -13.35 -5.39 3.87
CA ASN A 35 -12.48 -6.36 3.23
C ASN A 35 -12.03 -7.35 4.32
N PRO A 36 -12.47 -8.62 4.28
CA PRO A 36 -12.17 -9.59 5.34
C PRO A 36 -10.68 -9.86 5.53
N ILE A 37 -9.83 -9.45 4.57
CA ILE A 37 -8.38 -9.64 4.63
C ILE A 37 -7.78 -8.91 5.84
N TYR A 38 -8.26 -7.72 6.19
CA TYR A 38 -7.68 -6.95 7.30
C TYR A 38 -7.81 -7.65 8.66
N ASN A 39 -8.98 -8.19 8.96
CA ASN A 39 -9.22 -8.86 10.25
C ASN A 39 -8.54 -10.24 10.36
N SER A 40 -8.05 -10.80 9.25
CA SER A 40 -7.37 -12.09 9.22
C SER A 40 -5.85 -12.01 9.33
N ILE A 41 -5.25 -10.82 9.12
CA ILE A 41 -3.78 -10.68 9.07
C ILE A 41 -3.20 -10.45 10.46
N ALA A 42 -3.73 -9.49 11.22
CA ALA A 42 -3.30 -9.26 12.60
C ALA A 42 -4.34 -8.47 13.39
N THR A 43 -4.55 -8.85 14.63
CA THR A 43 -5.32 -8.08 15.62
C THR A 43 -4.49 -6.88 16.12
N LYS A 44 -5.16 -5.88 16.73
CA LYS A 44 -4.48 -4.76 17.39
C LYS A 44 -3.43 -5.25 18.40
N ALA A 45 -3.77 -6.24 19.22
CA ALA A 45 -2.88 -6.83 20.22
C ALA A 45 -1.64 -7.49 19.58
N GLU A 46 -1.78 -8.15 18.45
CA GLU A 46 -0.66 -8.76 17.71
C GLU A 46 0.26 -7.72 17.07
N ILE A 47 -0.30 -6.61 16.60
CA ILE A 47 0.49 -5.48 16.07
C ILE A 47 1.29 -4.82 17.20
N GLU A 48 0.65 -4.55 18.35
CA GLU A 48 1.33 -4.02 19.53
C GLU A 48 2.42 -4.96 20.03
N LEU A 49 2.13 -6.25 20.14
CA LEU A 49 3.11 -7.24 20.53
C LEU A 49 4.30 -7.29 19.57
N ALA A 50 4.06 -7.29 18.26
CA ALA A 50 5.11 -7.26 17.26
C ALA A 50 5.96 -5.99 17.39
N ALA A 51 5.35 -4.83 17.55
CA ALA A 51 6.06 -3.57 17.75
C ALA A 51 6.91 -3.58 19.03
N GLN A 52 6.36 -4.15 20.11
CA GLN A 52 7.05 -4.22 21.43
C GLN A 52 8.13 -5.29 21.50
N THR A 53 8.06 -6.37 20.73
CA THR A 53 8.98 -7.51 20.85
C THR A 53 10.00 -7.60 19.73
N ASN A 54 9.72 -7.05 18.54
CA ASN A 54 10.63 -7.12 17.41
C ASN A 54 11.89 -6.25 17.66
N PRO A 55 13.09 -6.86 17.73
CA PRO A 55 14.32 -6.13 18.05
C PRO A 55 14.68 -5.11 16.94
N LYS A 56 14.37 -5.43 15.69
CA LYS A 56 14.67 -4.51 14.56
C LYS A 56 13.80 -3.25 14.61
N ILE A 57 12.51 -3.38 14.95
CA ILE A 57 11.63 -2.22 15.17
C ILE A 57 12.20 -1.35 16.30
N LYS A 58 12.57 -1.95 17.43
CA LYS A 58 13.18 -1.20 18.55
C LYS A 58 14.44 -0.46 18.13
N THR A 59 15.32 -1.12 17.38
CA THR A 59 16.54 -0.50 16.85
C THR A 59 16.20 0.69 15.95
N ILE A 60 15.33 0.51 14.95
CA ILE A 60 14.93 1.57 14.03
C ILE A 60 14.36 2.78 14.78
N LEU A 61 13.46 2.55 15.74
CA LEU A 61 12.83 3.62 16.49
C LEU A 61 13.84 4.35 17.37
N SER A 62 14.73 3.61 18.08
CA SER A 62 15.73 4.21 18.97
C SER A 62 16.79 5.02 18.22
N GLU A 63 17.29 4.52 17.07
CA GLU A 63 18.26 5.23 16.23
C GLU A 63 17.70 6.55 15.67
N ASN A 64 16.37 6.67 15.56
CA ASN A 64 15.70 7.87 15.05
C ASN A 64 15.00 8.69 16.14
N ASN A 65 15.24 8.40 17.42
CA ASN A 65 14.63 9.08 18.58
C ASN A 65 13.09 9.09 18.52
N ILE A 66 12.49 7.97 18.07
CA ILE A 66 11.05 7.79 17.97
C ILE A 66 10.56 6.97 19.18
N SER A 67 9.60 7.51 19.93
CA SER A 67 8.91 6.76 20.96
C SER A 67 8.03 5.68 20.36
N LEU A 68 8.03 4.49 20.94
CA LEU A 68 7.15 3.40 20.51
C LEU A 68 5.71 3.73 20.88
N GLU A 69 4.92 4.05 19.89
CA GLU A 69 3.48 4.26 19.98
C GLU A 69 2.83 3.72 18.71
N VAL A 70 1.76 2.93 18.85
CA VAL A 70 1.04 2.38 17.70
C VAL A 70 -0.24 3.18 17.48
N ASN A 71 -0.29 3.94 16.38
CA ASN A 71 -1.44 4.76 16.01
C ASN A 71 -2.49 3.93 15.25
N PHE A 72 -3.37 3.23 15.97
CA PHE A 72 -4.45 2.43 15.36
C PHE A 72 -5.51 3.26 14.65
N ASN A 73 -5.75 4.50 15.07
CA ASN A 73 -6.70 5.37 14.38
C ASN A 73 -6.22 5.73 12.99
N GLU A 74 -4.91 5.95 12.83
CA GLU A 74 -4.32 6.17 11.50
C GLU A 74 -4.37 4.90 10.67
N LEU A 75 -4.09 3.73 11.24
CA LEU A 75 -4.21 2.45 10.53
C LEU A 75 -5.62 2.27 9.96
N GLU A 76 -6.66 2.45 10.77
CA GLU A 76 -8.05 2.31 10.34
C GLU A 76 -8.38 3.30 9.20
N LYS A 77 -7.92 4.54 9.29
CA LYS A 77 -8.12 5.57 8.27
C LYS A 77 -7.43 5.21 6.95
N LEU A 78 -6.18 4.73 7.00
CA LEU A 78 -5.44 4.28 5.82
C LEU A 78 -6.11 3.06 5.17
N MET A 79 -6.55 2.10 5.97
CA MET A 79 -7.25 0.90 5.51
C MET A 79 -8.56 1.21 4.81
N GLN A 80 -9.34 2.15 5.32
CA GLN A 80 -10.62 2.54 4.74
C GLN A 80 -10.50 3.51 3.56
N GLY A 81 -9.38 4.21 3.43
CA GLY A 81 -9.12 5.23 2.43
C GLY A 81 -8.08 4.81 1.40
N HIS A 82 -6.86 5.28 1.63
CA HIS A 82 -5.75 5.20 0.68
C HIS A 82 -5.41 3.77 0.23
N MET A 83 -5.21 2.85 1.16
CA MET A 83 -4.83 1.46 0.83
C MET A 83 -5.93 0.74 0.04
N GLN A 84 -7.20 0.97 0.36
CA GLN A 84 -8.32 0.41 -0.41
C GLN A 84 -8.37 0.98 -1.84
N GLN A 85 -8.11 2.28 -2.02
CA GLN A 85 -8.05 2.88 -3.36
C GLN A 85 -6.85 2.34 -4.15
N THR A 86 -5.71 2.17 -3.51
CA THR A 86 -4.51 1.58 -4.13
C THR A 86 -4.79 0.14 -4.59
N TYR A 87 -5.45 -0.68 -3.78
CA TYR A 87 -5.89 -2.02 -4.16
C TYR A 87 -6.80 -2.02 -5.40
N ILE A 88 -7.79 -1.11 -5.44
CA ILE A 88 -8.71 -0.98 -6.59
C ILE A 88 -7.92 -0.61 -7.86
N VAL A 89 -7.00 0.36 -7.77
CA VAL A 89 -6.19 0.78 -8.92
C VAL A 89 -5.27 -0.34 -9.38
N VAL A 90 -4.56 -1.00 -8.47
CA VAL A 90 -3.71 -2.17 -8.75
C VAL A 90 -4.48 -3.24 -9.52
N THR A 91 -5.65 -3.61 -9.01
CA THR A 91 -6.49 -4.65 -9.63
C THR A 91 -6.91 -4.26 -11.05
N LYS A 92 -7.34 -3.02 -11.25
CA LYS A 92 -7.74 -2.52 -12.57
C LYS A 92 -6.56 -2.45 -13.54
N VAL A 93 -5.40 -1.97 -13.10
CA VAL A 93 -4.17 -1.91 -13.90
C VAL A 93 -3.77 -3.31 -14.34
N TYR A 94 -3.73 -4.28 -13.42
CA TYR A 94 -3.43 -5.67 -13.74
C TYR A 94 -4.35 -6.21 -14.85
N HIS A 95 -5.66 -6.02 -14.73
CA HIS A 95 -6.61 -6.50 -15.74
C HIS A 95 -6.45 -5.81 -17.09
N SER A 96 -5.90 -4.60 -17.14
CA SER A 96 -5.65 -3.83 -18.35
C SER A 96 -4.30 -4.13 -19.02
N LEU A 97 -3.44 -4.96 -18.39
CA LEU A 97 -2.16 -5.37 -18.96
C LEU A 97 -2.31 -6.38 -20.09
N PRO A 98 -1.32 -6.45 -21.01
CA PRO A 98 -1.17 -7.56 -21.94
C PRO A 98 -0.97 -8.90 -21.21
N GLU A 99 -1.45 -9.99 -21.80
CA GLU A 99 -1.46 -11.31 -21.17
C GLU A 99 -0.05 -11.83 -20.82
N ASN A 100 0.92 -11.59 -21.69
CA ASN A 100 2.32 -11.96 -21.47
C ASN A 100 2.97 -11.24 -20.26
N MET A 101 2.44 -10.11 -19.84
CA MET A 101 2.88 -9.41 -18.62
C MET A 101 2.18 -9.97 -17.38
N LYS A 102 0.89 -10.27 -17.46
CA LYS A 102 0.12 -10.85 -16.36
C LYS A 102 0.70 -12.17 -15.86
N GLN A 103 1.20 -13.01 -16.76
CA GLN A 103 1.81 -14.30 -16.44
C GLN A 103 3.04 -14.20 -15.52
N LYS A 104 3.67 -13.03 -15.44
CA LYS A 104 4.85 -12.77 -14.61
C LYS A 104 4.50 -12.24 -13.21
N ILE A 105 3.21 -12.01 -12.92
CA ILE A 105 2.74 -11.36 -11.72
C ILE A 105 2.01 -12.35 -10.83
N ASP A 106 2.42 -12.46 -9.57
CA ASP A 106 1.58 -13.05 -8.54
C ASP A 106 0.54 -12.00 -8.10
N LEU A 107 -0.64 -12.04 -8.72
CA LEU A 107 -1.71 -11.06 -8.44
C LEU A 107 -2.09 -11.03 -6.96
N SER A 108 -2.11 -12.19 -6.28
CA SER A 108 -2.49 -12.21 -4.87
C SER A 108 -1.45 -11.52 -3.99
N ALA A 109 -0.15 -11.72 -4.28
CA ALA A 109 0.91 -11.02 -3.57
C ALA A 109 0.86 -9.50 -3.80
N LEU A 110 0.59 -9.08 -5.04
CA LEU A 110 0.46 -7.68 -5.39
C LEU A 110 -0.76 -7.02 -4.73
N GLN A 111 -1.90 -7.71 -4.70
CA GLN A 111 -3.12 -7.23 -4.05
C GLN A 111 -2.97 -7.14 -2.52
N GLU A 112 -2.36 -8.14 -1.90
CA GLU A 112 -2.01 -8.10 -0.47
C GLU A 112 -1.09 -6.92 -0.17
N ALA A 113 -0.04 -6.72 -0.97
CA ALA A 113 0.86 -5.59 -0.79
C ALA A 113 0.13 -4.25 -0.90
N ALA A 114 -0.77 -4.08 -1.86
CA ALA A 114 -1.56 -2.86 -2.01
C ALA A 114 -2.43 -2.54 -0.78
N LEU A 115 -2.91 -3.57 -0.07
CA LEU A 115 -3.69 -3.42 1.15
C LEU A 115 -2.84 -3.20 2.41
N LEU A 116 -1.53 -3.44 2.36
CA LEU A 116 -0.68 -3.50 3.54
C LEU A 116 0.54 -2.57 3.48
N HIS A 117 0.86 -1.98 2.32
CA HIS A 117 2.12 -1.25 2.10
C HIS A 117 2.37 -0.14 3.13
N ASP A 118 1.33 0.49 3.59
CA ASP A 118 1.38 1.63 4.50
C ASP A 118 1.23 1.29 6.00
N TRP A 119 1.17 0.01 6.36
CA TRP A 119 0.99 -0.38 7.78
C TRP A 119 2.08 0.16 8.71
N GLY A 120 3.30 0.33 8.22
CA GLY A 120 4.38 0.91 8.99
C GLY A 120 4.16 2.37 9.39
N LYS A 121 3.25 3.09 8.74
CA LYS A 121 2.86 4.45 9.15
C LYS A 121 2.25 4.52 10.54
N THR A 122 1.74 3.40 11.06
CA THR A 122 1.23 3.31 12.44
C THR A 122 2.29 3.56 13.51
N LEU A 123 3.56 3.42 13.15
CA LEU A 123 4.72 3.68 14.02
C LEU A 123 5.40 5.04 13.73
N ILE A 124 4.92 5.78 12.77
CA ILE A 124 5.42 7.14 12.48
C ILE A 124 4.73 8.15 13.40
N PRO A 125 5.48 9.05 14.06
CA PRO A 125 4.89 10.05 14.95
C PRO A 125 3.81 10.89 14.26
N ASP A 126 2.68 11.06 14.92
CA ASP A 126 1.50 11.77 14.38
C ASP A 126 1.83 13.19 13.89
N LYS A 127 2.69 13.90 14.63
CA LYS A 127 3.16 15.24 14.27
C LYS A 127 3.89 15.31 12.92
N ILE A 128 4.48 14.19 12.46
CA ILE A 128 5.14 14.08 11.15
C ILE A 128 4.11 13.61 10.11
N LEU A 129 3.36 12.56 10.44
CA LEU A 129 2.39 11.95 9.54
C LEU A 129 1.29 12.93 9.10
N ASN A 130 0.77 13.71 10.05
CA ASN A 130 -0.31 14.67 9.84
C ASN A 130 0.14 16.14 9.76
N LYS A 131 1.44 16.38 9.52
CA LYS A 131 2.00 17.74 9.39
C LYS A 131 1.32 18.51 8.26
N LYS A 132 0.85 19.73 8.57
CA LYS A 132 0.36 20.66 7.55
C LYS A 132 1.53 21.36 6.87
N GLY A 133 1.86 20.93 5.66
CA GLY A 133 2.96 21.51 4.88
C GLY A 133 4.02 20.49 4.47
N ARG A 134 5.18 21.00 4.07
CA ARG A 134 6.32 20.14 3.67
C ARG A 134 7.01 19.58 4.90
N LEU A 135 7.44 18.33 4.79
CA LEU A 135 8.33 17.70 5.77
C LEU A 135 9.73 18.29 5.63
N GLU A 136 10.33 18.61 6.78
CA GLU A 136 11.76 18.93 6.86
C GLU A 136 12.61 17.70 6.52
N PRO A 137 13.89 17.85 6.16
CA PRO A 137 14.73 16.74 5.76
C PRO A 137 14.76 15.58 6.78
N ASP A 138 14.83 15.88 8.06
CA ASP A 138 14.86 14.85 9.11
C ASP A 138 13.48 14.21 9.35
N GLU A 139 12.39 14.97 9.25
CA GLU A 139 11.04 14.44 9.28
C GLU A 139 10.76 13.52 8.08
N ARG A 140 11.31 13.86 6.91
CA ARG A 140 11.23 13.02 5.71
C ARG A 140 11.94 11.68 5.93
N LYS A 141 13.14 11.68 6.50
CA LYS A 141 13.87 10.45 6.85
C LYS A 141 13.04 9.55 7.76
N ILE A 142 12.37 10.15 8.76
CA ILE A 142 11.47 9.40 9.65
C ILE A 142 10.27 8.85 8.87
N MET A 143 9.64 9.64 8.00
CA MET A 143 8.54 9.16 7.16
C MET A 143 8.96 8.00 6.25
N GLU A 144 10.17 8.03 5.71
CA GLU A 144 10.72 7.00 4.82
C GLU A 144 10.91 5.63 5.49
N LEU A 145 10.90 5.58 6.83
CA LEU A 145 11.02 4.32 7.58
C LEU A 145 9.77 3.42 7.47
N HIS A 146 8.62 3.95 7.05
CA HIS A 146 7.37 3.18 7.11
C HIS A 146 7.39 1.90 6.26
N GLY A 147 8.11 1.87 5.12
CA GLY A 147 8.24 0.66 4.32
C GLY A 147 8.96 -0.46 5.08
N GLU A 148 10.09 -0.14 5.73
CA GLU A 148 10.84 -1.10 6.54
C GLU A 148 10.08 -1.48 7.82
N LEU A 149 9.46 -0.53 8.50
CA LEU A 149 8.63 -0.78 9.68
C LEU A 149 7.42 -1.66 9.36
N GLY A 150 6.76 -1.43 8.20
CA GLY A 150 5.67 -2.27 7.72
C GLY A 150 6.10 -3.71 7.45
N TYR A 151 7.24 -3.89 6.80
CA TYR A 151 7.85 -5.22 6.62
C TYR A 151 8.10 -5.91 7.97
N GLU A 152 8.73 -5.23 8.93
CA GLU A 152 9.08 -5.78 10.23
C GLU A 152 7.83 -6.14 11.07
N LEU A 153 6.75 -5.36 10.97
CA LEU A 153 5.47 -5.68 11.61
C LEU A 153 4.80 -6.94 11.04
N LEU A 154 5.02 -7.21 9.76
CA LEU A 154 4.24 -8.19 9.01
C LEU A 154 5.00 -9.47 8.66
N LYS A 155 6.33 -9.49 8.75
CA LYS A 155 7.17 -10.60 8.26
C LYS A 155 6.88 -11.96 8.89
N GLU A 156 6.36 -11.99 10.14
CA GLU A 156 6.00 -13.24 10.85
C GLU A 156 4.50 -13.61 10.68
N LYS A 157 3.77 -12.93 9.78
CA LYS A 157 2.34 -13.13 9.59
C LYS A 157 1.98 -14.14 8.48
N GLY A 158 2.95 -14.90 8.00
CA GLY A 158 2.72 -15.93 6.98
C GLY A 158 2.43 -15.39 5.58
N LEU A 159 2.72 -14.10 5.33
CA LEU A 159 2.60 -13.51 4.00
C LEU A 159 3.67 -14.06 3.04
N LYS A 160 3.37 -14.04 1.76
CA LYS A 160 4.34 -14.44 0.73
C LYS A 160 5.57 -13.53 0.78
N LYS A 161 6.74 -14.09 0.47
CA LYS A 161 7.99 -13.33 0.36
C LYS A 161 7.82 -12.12 -0.56
N ARG A 162 7.17 -12.29 -1.73
CA ARG A 162 6.95 -11.20 -2.68
C ARG A 162 6.04 -10.10 -2.12
N THR A 163 4.99 -10.44 -1.39
CA THR A 163 4.16 -9.47 -0.68
C THR A 163 4.99 -8.60 0.25
N LEU A 164 5.84 -9.22 1.07
CA LEU A 164 6.71 -8.54 2.02
C LEU A 164 7.76 -7.65 1.34
N GLU A 165 8.35 -8.12 0.24
CA GLU A 165 9.27 -7.33 -0.57
C GLU A 165 8.59 -6.09 -1.16
N LEU A 166 7.39 -6.26 -1.71
CA LEU A 166 6.59 -5.16 -2.25
C LEU A 166 6.23 -4.14 -1.16
N ILE A 167 5.82 -4.59 0.05
CA ILE A 167 5.57 -3.71 1.19
C ILE A 167 6.82 -2.91 1.56
N LYS A 168 7.97 -3.58 1.67
CA LYS A 168 9.22 -2.93 2.07
C LYS A 168 9.69 -1.89 1.06
N TYR A 169 9.58 -2.21 -0.24
CA TYR A 169 10.25 -1.47 -1.32
C TYR A 169 9.29 -0.72 -2.26
N HIS A 170 8.03 -0.48 -1.86
CA HIS A 170 7.04 0.18 -2.74
C HIS A 170 7.41 1.62 -3.15
N HIS A 171 8.34 2.24 -2.43
CA HIS A 171 8.92 3.53 -2.78
C HIS A 171 10.28 3.44 -3.48
N GLN A 172 10.66 2.26 -3.92
CA GLN A 172 11.86 2.11 -4.75
C GLN A 172 11.60 2.48 -6.21
N ASP A 173 12.69 2.64 -6.94
CA ASP A 173 12.68 2.78 -8.39
C ASP A 173 13.68 1.81 -9.04
N LYS A 174 13.65 1.77 -10.36
CA LYS A 174 14.50 0.89 -11.16
C LYS A 174 16.01 1.10 -10.92
N ASN A 175 16.40 2.31 -10.53
CA ASN A 175 17.79 2.72 -10.35
C ASN A 175 18.24 2.64 -8.87
N ASN A 176 17.39 2.11 -7.99
CA ASN A 176 17.62 2.06 -6.55
C ASN A 176 17.87 3.44 -5.90
N ASN A 177 17.18 4.48 -6.41
CA ASN A 177 17.25 5.84 -5.86
C ASN A 177 16.17 6.10 -4.81
N GLY A 178 15.19 5.18 -4.67
CA GLY A 178 14.14 5.26 -3.67
C GLY A 178 14.59 4.84 -2.26
N TYR A 179 13.63 4.45 -1.45
CA TYR A 179 13.84 3.98 -0.08
C TYR A 179 12.94 2.79 0.29
N PRO A 180 13.34 2.01 1.33
CA PRO A 180 14.70 1.91 1.88
C PRO A 180 15.67 1.41 0.80
N LYS A 181 16.98 1.60 1.00
CA LYS A 181 17.98 1.06 0.07
C LYS A 181 17.84 -0.45 -0.05
N VAL A 182 17.89 -0.95 -1.27
CA VAL A 182 17.80 -2.39 -1.54
C VAL A 182 19.10 -3.07 -1.12
N THR A 183 18.97 -4.01 -0.18
CA THR A 183 20.10 -4.82 0.34
C THR A 183 19.92 -6.31 0.04
N SER A 184 18.90 -6.65 -0.76
CA SER A 184 18.50 -8.02 -1.11
C SER A 184 18.43 -8.21 -2.62
N SER A 185 17.94 -9.36 -3.06
CA SER A 185 17.65 -9.66 -4.46
C SER A 185 16.32 -9.08 -4.96
N PHE A 186 15.82 -8.00 -4.35
CA PHE A 186 14.59 -7.35 -4.83
C PHE A 186 14.80 -6.77 -6.22
N GLU A 187 13.84 -7.05 -7.11
CA GLU A 187 13.78 -6.51 -8.45
C GLU A 187 12.55 -5.61 -8.60
N PHE A 188 12.75 -4.45 -9.22
CA PHE A 188 11.69 -3.49 -9.53
C PHE A 188 11.01 -3.85 -10.84
N ASP A 189 10.34 -5.02 -10.83
CA ASP A 189 9.63 -5.57 -11.98
C ASP A 189 8.20 -5.02 -12.13
N VAL A 190 7.41 -5.70 -12.96
CA VAL A 190 6.09 -5.21 -13.37
C VAL A 190 5.15 -5.00 -12.20
N ASP A 191 5.12 -5.92 -11.23
CA ASP A 191 4.25 -5.80 -10.04
C ASP A 191 4.68 -4.65 -9.12
N ALA A 192 5.99 -4.44 -8.93
CA ALA A 192 6.52 -3.30 -8.18
C ALA A 192 6.19 -1.97 -8.88
N GLN A 193 6.31 -1.91 -10.20
CA GLN A 193 5.90 -0.75 -10.98
C GLN A 193 4.40 -0.46 -10.82
N ILE A 194 3.54 -1.48 -10.87
CA ILE A 194 2.09 -1.33 -10.70
C ILE A 194 1.77 -0.79 -9.31
N LEU A 195 2.37 -1.35 -8.25
CA LEU A 195 2.14 -0.88 -6.89
C LEU A 195 2.57 0.58 -6.74
N SER A 196 3.77 0.92 -7.21
CA SER A 196 4.32 2.27 -7.14
C SER A 196 3.43 3.32 -7.81
N ILE A 197 2.95 3.06 -9.04
CA ILE A 197 2.08 4.03 -9.74
C ILE A 197 0.67 4.07 -9.16
N ALA A 198 0.15 2.95 -8.68
CA ALA A 198 -1.18 2.89 -8.06
C ALA A 198 -1.21 3.65 -6.74
N ASP A 199 -0.17 3.50 -5.90
CA ASP A 199 0.02 4.29 -4.69
C ASP A 199 0.09 5.79 -5.01
N LYS A 200 0.99 6.21 -5.92
CA LYS A 200 1.11 7.61 -6.34
C LYS A 200 -0.19 8.16 -6.88
N TYR A 201 -0.88 7.42 -7.77
CA TYR A 201 -2.16 7.85 -8.34
C TYR A 201 -3.22 8.02 -7.25
N SER A 202 -3.36 7.04 -6.36
CA SER A 202 -4.32 7.09 -5.24
C SER A 202 -4.05 8.28 -4.33
N ALA A 203 -2.77 8.52 -3.97
CA ALA A 203 -2.36 9.65 -3.15
C ALA A 203 -2.62 11.02 -3.81
N LEU A 204 -2.45 11.14 -5.12
CA LEU A 204 -2.73 12.37 -5.88
C LEU A 204 -4.23 12.65 -6.00
N ARG A 205 -5.05 11.60 -6.00
CA ARG A 205 -6.51 11.66 -6.12
C ARG A 205 -7.23 11.74 -4.78
N GLU A 206 -6.52 11.59 -3.67
CA GLU A 206 -7.07 11.64 -2.33
C GLU A 206 -7.19 13.09 -1.83
N LYS A 207 -8.29 13.36 -1.10
CA LYS A 207 -8.45 14.62 -0.36
C LYS A 207 -7.59 14.57 0.90
N ARG A 208 -6.59 15.43 0.99
CA ARG A 208 -5.75 15.59 2.19
C ARG A 208 -6.03 16.89 2.90
N SER A 209 -5.70 17.00 4.19
CA SER A 209 -5.98 18.17 5.03
C SER A 209 -5.42 19.49 4.47
N TYR A 210 -4.39 19.41 3.62
CA TYR A 210 -3.67 20.58 3.06
C TYR A 210 -3.69 20.63 1.52
N LYS A 211 -4.38 19.69 0.84
CA LYS A 211 -4.40 19.62 -0.63
C LYS A 211 -5.73 19.06 -1.14
N SER A 212 -6.35 19.76 -2.08
CA SER A 212 -7.48 19.22 -2.85
C SER A 212 -7.01 18.07 -3.77
N PRO A 213 -7.88 17.08 -4.04
CA PRO A 213 -7.61 16.05 -5.04
C PRO A 213 -7.29 16.68 -6.39
N LEU A 214 -6.24 16.20 -7.05
CA LEU A 214 -5.95 16.59 -8.43
C LEU A 214 -7.00 16.02 -9.38
N ALA A 215 -7.24 16.66 -10.52
CA ALA A 215 -8.01 16.05 -11.59
C ALA A 215 -7.30 14.79 -12.13
N LYS A 216 -8.06 13.88 -12.75
CA LYS A 216 -7.51 12.62 -13.28
C LYS A 216 -6.31 12.86 -14.19
N TYR A 217 -6.45 13.75 -15.17
CA TYR A 217 -5.40 14.03 -16.15
C TYR A 217 -4.14 14.64 -15.49
N GLU A 218 -4.30 15.53 -14.50
CA GLU A 218 -3.18 16.12 -13.77
C GLU A 218 -2.36 15.06 -13.02
N ALA A 219 -3.04 14.11 -12.37
CA ALA A 219 -2.39 13.00 -11.71
C ALA A 219 -1.65 12.10 -12.71
N LEU A 220 -2.24 11.83 -13.88
CA LEU A 220 -1.61 11.04 -14.93
C LEU A 220 -0.40 11.76 -15.55
N GLU A 221 -0.45 13.08 -15.75
CA GLU A 221 0.70 13.88 -16.22
C GLU A 221 1.89 13.81 -15.25
N ILE A 222 1.63 13.86 -13.93
CA ILE A 222 2.69 13.72 -12.92
C ILE A 222 3.34 12.34 -13.04
N ILE A 223 2.53 11.28 -13.21
CA ILE A 223 3.04 9.90 -13.31
C ILE A 223 3.76 9.68 -14.65
N ALA A 224 3.34 10.33 -15.74
CA ALA A 224 4.02 10.24 -17.03
C ALA A 224 5.51 10.63 -16.96
N LYS A 225 5.91 11.49 -16.01
CA LYS A 225 7.31 11.83 -15.79
C LYS A 225 8.16 10.65 -15.35
N GLU A 226 7.56 9.68 -14.63
CA GLU A 226 8.24 8.44 -14.22
C GLU A 226 8.55 7.54 -15.43
N VAL A 227 7.67 7.56 -16.45
CA VAL A 227 7.91 6.86 -17.72
C VAL A 227 9.07 7.53 -18.47
N ASN A 228 9.04 8.85 -18.58
CA ASN A 228 10.10 9.62 -19.27
C ASN A 228 11.48 9.45 -18.62
N ASN A 229 11.49 9.23 -17.30
CA ASN A 229 12.71 8.95 -16.54
C ASN A 229 13.12 7.46 -16.58
N GLY A 230 12.38 6.60 -17.28
CA GLY A 230 12.64 5.17 -17.39
C GLY A 230 12.33 4.35 -16.14
N ASN A 231 11.67 4.93 -15.13
CA ASN A 231 11.31 4.24 -13.89
C ASN A 231 10.10 3.31 -14.07
N ILE A 232 9.19 3.67 -14.96
CA ILE A 232 7.96 2.93 -15.24
C ILE A 232 7.92 2.59 -16.73
N SER A 233 7.55 1.38 -17.06
CA SER A 233 7.38 0.98 -18.47
C SER A 233 6.14 1.63 -19.09
N GLN A 234 6.20 1.87 -20.41
CA GLN A 234 5.11 2.47 -21.15
C GLN A 234 3.84 1.59 -21.09
N GLU A 235 3.99 0.27 -21.04
CA GLU A 235 2.88 -0.68 -20.97
C GLU A 235 2.13 -0.55 -19.65
N VAL A 236 2.85 -0.45 -18.52
CA VAL A 236 2.24 -0.29 -17.17
C VAL A 236 1.53 1.07 -17.09
N TYR A 237 2.14 2.13 -17.58
CA TYR A 237 1.49 3.45 -17.65
C TYR A 237 0.24 3.45 -18.53
N THR A 238 0.32 2.82 -19.72
CA THR A 238 -0.83 2.69 -20.62
C THR A 238 -1.97 1.92 -19.96
N ALA A 239 -1.65 0.85 -19.21
CA ALA A 239 -2.64 0.10 -18.45
C ALA A 239 -3.30 0.97 -17.37
N LEU A 240 -2.55 1.82 -16.66
CA LEU A 240 -3.11 2.79 -15.72
C LEU A 240 -4.08 3.76 -16.43
N VAL A 241 -3.65 4.39 -17.51
CA VAL A 241 -4.48 5.38 -18.25
C VAL A 241 -5.82 4.78 -18.69
N ARG A 242 -5.81 3.51 -19.13
CA ARG A 242 -7.03 2.78 -19.56
C ARG A 242 -7.93 2.37 -18.41
N SER A 243 -7.39 2.19 -17.22
CA SER A 243 -8.08 1.59 -16.08
C SER A 243 -8.74 2.60 -15.13
N VAL A 244 -8.37 3.88 -15.16
CA VAL A 244 -8.83 4.92 -14.24
C VAL A 244 -9.69 6.00 -14.87
#